data_96bc830dc7e627790e7a844f39b1d25a
#
_entry.id   96bc830dc7e627790e7a844f39b1d25a
#
_cell.length_a   1.000
_cell.length_b   1.000
_cell.length_c   1.000
_cell.angle_alpha   90.00
_cell.angle_beta   90.00
_cell.angle_gamma   90.00
#
_symmetry.space_group_name_H-M   'P 1'
#
loop_
_entity.id
_entity.type
_entity.pdbx_description
1 polymer ?
#
loop_
_entity_poly.entity_id
_entity_poly.type
_entity_poly.pdbx_seq_one_letter_code
_entity_poly.pdbx_strand_id
1 'polypeptide(L)'
;IDKMEVKTRAIVLQTIKYGDAQLIVDFFTEKVGRLSFMVKIPKSSKSKMKRQLFQPLMMLDLEFDHRPKAGLQRLKDVAISTPFVDIPFSPFKLAMLMFLAELLGQATRNEQANVPLFSFIEESVRWLDQAKEGFANFHIVFMVRLTFFLGFSPNLESGVNGDYFDLEEG
;
A
#
# COMPACT_ATOMS: atom_id res chain seq x y z
N ILE A 1 -27.92 8.08 -9.01
CA ILE A 1 -26.57 8.11 -8.37
C ILE A 1 -26.19 6.66 -8.22
N ASP A 2 -25.41 6.15 -9.18
CA ASP A 2 -25.00 4.76 -9.15
C ASP A 2 -24.05 4.53 -7.97
N LYS A 3 -24.60 3.87 -6.97
CA LYS A 3 -23.91 3.38 -5.79
C LYS A 3 -23.68 1.89 -6.03
N MET A 4 -22.43 1.48 -6.16
CA MET A 4 -22.06 0.09 -6.38
C MET A 4 -21.38 -0.47 -5.15
N GLU A 5 -21.90 -1.55 -4.60
CA GLU A 5 -21.25 -2.27 -3.51
C GLU A 5 -19.97 -2.95 -4.03
N VAL A 6 -18.86 -2.68 -3.35
CA VAL A 6 -17.54 -3.22 -3.68
C VAL A 6 -16.98 -3.97 -2.47
N LYS A 7 -16.54 -5.20 -2.73
CA LYS A 7 -15.70 -6.00 -1.83
C LYS A 7 -14.36 -6.23 -2.51
N THR A 8 -13.29 -5.80 -1.88
CA THR A 8 -11.94 -5.82 -2.47
C THR A 8 -10.86 -5.93 -1.41
N ARG A 9 -9.75 -6.55 -1.80
CA ARG A 9 -8.52 -6.44 -1.03
C ARG A 9 -7.94 -5.04 -1.19
N ALA A 10 -7.25 -4.57 -0.17
CA ALA A 10 -6.65 -3.24 -0.16
C ALA A 10 -5.38 -3.23 0.68
N ILE A 11 -4.47 -2.33 0.32
CA ILE A 11 -3.22 -2.08 1.02
C ILE A 11 -3.25 -0.65 1.54
N VAL A 12 -2.95 -0.46 2.83
CA VAL A 12 -2.89 0.86 3.47
C VAL A 12 -1.65 1.60 2.97
N LEU A 13 -1.83 2.76 2.34
CA LEU A 13 -0.73 3.61 1.89
C LEU A 13 -0.40 4.70 2.90
N GLN A 14 -1.43 5.41 3.39
CA GLN A 14 -1.28 6.53 4.29
C GLN A 14 -2.46 6.64 5.23
N THR A 15 -2.20 7.05 6.46
CA THR A 15 -3.24 7.31 7.45
C THR A 15 -2.99 8.66 8.10
N ILE A 16 -3.98 9.54 8.04
CA ILE A 16 -3.94 10.89 8.60
C ILE A 16 -5.02 11.01 9.68
N LYS A 17 -4.64 11.48 10.85
CA LYS A 17 -5.59 11.77 11.92
C LYS A 17 -6.44 12.98 11.53
N TYR A 18 -7.77 12.82 11.59
CA TYR A 18 -8.73 13.88 11.32
C TYR A 18 -9.69 14.03 12.51
N GLY A 19 -9.43 15.03 13.37
CA GLY A 19 -10.17 15.18 14.63
C GLY A 19 -9.89 14.05 15.65
N ASP A 20 -10.79 13.89 16.63
CA ASP A 20 -10.56 12.97 17.76
C ASP A 20 -10.84 11.51 17.47
N ALA A 21 -11.84 11.23 16.62
CA ALA A 21 -12.33 9.88 16.38
C ALA A 21 -12.43 9.53 14.89
N GLN A 22 -11.69 10.24 14.03
CA GLN A 22 -11.72 10.00 12.60
C GLN A 22 -10.30 9.90 12.04
N LEU A 23 -10.16 9.12 10.97
CA LEU A 23 -8.95 9.01 10.16
C LEU A 23 -9.33 9.23 8.70
N ILE A 24 -8.41 9.84 7.94
CA ILE A 24 -8.42 9.74 6.49
C ILE A 24 -7.38 8.69 6.15
N VAL A 25 -7.80 7.65 5.44
CA VAL A 25 -6.94 6.53 5.06
C VAL A 25 -6.95 6.39 3.55
N ASP A 26 -5.76 6.44 2.97
CA ASP A 26 -5.55 6.16 1.56
C ASP A 26 -5.22 4.68 1.39
N PHE A 27 -5.99 4.01 0.54
CA PHE A 27 -5.76 2.62 0.17
C PHE A 27 -5.42 2.49 -1.31
N PHE A 28 -4.56 1.54 -1.62
CA PHE A 28 -4.47 0.97 -2.95
C PHE A 28 -5.33 -0.29 -2.97
N THR A 29 -6.44 -0.24 -3.70
CA THR A 29 -7.39 -1.34 -3.79
C THR A 29 -7.15 -2.15 -5.05
N GLU A 30 -7.32 -3.47 -4.98
CA GLU A 30 -7.13 -4.37 -6.10
C GLU A 30 -8.09 -4.08 -7.26
N LYS A 31 -9.38 -3.82 -6.94
CA LYS A 31 -10.45 -3.69 -7.95
C LYS A 31 -10.66 -2.29 -8.49
N VAL A 32 -10.33 -1.25 -7.73
CA VAL A 32 -10.70 0.13 -8.08
C VAL A 32 -9.48 1.06 -8.13
N GLY A 33 -8.30 0.59 -7.70
CA GLY A 33 -7.11 1.40 -7.62
C GLY A 33 -7.07 2.25 -6.35
N ARG A 34 -6.44 3.42 -6.41
CA ARG A 34 -6.26 4.28 -5.24
C ARG A 34 -7.54 5.01 -4.86
N LEU A 35 -7.93 4.89 -3.60
CA LEU A 35 -9.09 5.58 -3.03
C LEU A 35 -8.76 6.08 -1.62
N SER A 36 -9.35 7.23 -1.26
CA SER A 36 -9.30 7.79 0.08
C SER A 36 -10.62 7.56 0.83
N PHE A 37 -10.51 7.21 2.09
CA PHE A 37 -11.64 6.89 2.94
C PHE A 37 -11.67 7.74 4.21
N MET A 38 -12.86 8.20 4.58
CA MET A 38 -13.13 8.72 5.91
C MET A 38 -13.53 7.55 6.81
N VAL A 39 -12.69 7.24 7.80
CA VAL A 39 -12.88 6.13 8.73
C VAL A 39 -13.20 6.69 10.12
N LYS A 40 -14.35 6.29 10.67
CA LYS A 40 -14.71 6.60 12.06
C LYS A 40 -14.19 5.50 12.98
N ILE A 41 -13.46 5.89 14.02
CA ILE A 41 -12.96 4.97 15.04
C ILE A 41 -13.87 5.08 16.27
N PRO A 42 -14.74 4.09 16.52
CA PRO A 42 -15.59 4.10 17.70
C PRO A 42 -14.76 4.02 18.98
N LYS A 43 -15.23 4.69 20.04
CA LYS A 43 -14.59 4.63 21.37
C LYS A 43 -14.71 3.26 22.04
N SER A 44 -15.63 2.41 21.57
CA SER A 44 -15.87 1.08 22.14
C SER A 44 -14.70 0.13 21.88
N SER A 45 -14.22 -0.51 22.93
CA SER A 45 -13.18 -1.55 22.85
C SER A 45 -13.62 -2.79 22.06
N LYS A 46 -14.94 -3.02 21.92
CA LYS A 46 -15.52 -4.13 21.15
C LYS A 46 -15.60 -3.87 19.65
N SER A 47 -15.32 -2.64 19.21
CA SER A 47 -15.34 -2.30 17.77
C SER A 47 -14.29 -3.07 17.01
N LYS A 48 -14.66 -3.61 15.85
CA LYS A 48 -13.71 -4.16 14.86
C LYS A 48 -12.85 -3.06 14.22
N MET A 49 -13.39 -1.84 14.10
CA MET A 49 -12.75 -0.68 13.49
C MET A 49 -11.77 -0.05 14.49
N LYS A 50 -10.51 -0.48 14.48
CA LYS A 50 -9.45 0.01 15.37
C LYS A 50 -8.35 0.69 14.58
N ARG A 51 -7.69 1.69 15.18
CA ARG A 51 -6.56 2.40 14.54
C ARG A 51 -5.43 1.48 14.11
N GLN A 52 -5.20 0.38 14.84
CA GLN A 52 -4.16 -0.60 14.56
C GLN A 52 -4.32 -1.29 13.20
N LEU A 53 -5.55 -1.34 12.65
CA LEU A 53 -5.80 -1.88 11.32
C LEU A 53 -5.20 -1.02 10.19
N PHE A 54 -4.99 0.26 10.44
CA PHE A 54 -4.58 1.23 9.43
C PHE A 54 -3.11 1.60 9.53
N GLN A 55 -2.27 0.62 9.89
CA GLN A 55 -0.82 0.75 9.86
C GLN A 55 -0.29 0.69 8.42
N PRO A 56 0.90 1.27 8.13
CA PRO A 56 1.48 1.25 6.81
C PRO A 56 1.54 -0.15 6.20
N LEU A 57 1.09 -0.28 4.97
CA LEU A 57 1.06 -1.49 4.14
C LEU A 57 0.30 -2.70 4.74
N MET A 58 -0.53 -2.48 5.77
CA MET A 58 -1.47 -3.51 6.22
C MET A 58 -2.36 -3.95 5.05
N MET A 59 -2.56 -5.25 4.95
CA MET A 59 -3.40 -5.88 3.93
C MET A 59 -4.77 -6.19 4.52
N LEU A 60 -5.79 -5.54 3.97
CA LEU A 60 -7.16 -5.57 4.48
C LEU A 60 -8.15 -6.01 3.41
N ASP A 61 -9.25 -6.63 3.84
CA ASP A 61 -10.46 -6.82 3.06
C ASP A 61 -11.42 -5.69 3.40
N LEU A 62 -11.85 -4.94 2.37
CA LEU A 62 -12.76 -3.81 2.51
C LEU A 62 -14.10 -4.10 1.88
N GLU A 63 -15.16 -3.60 2.53
CA GLU A 63 -16.51 -3.52 1.96
C GLU A 63 -17.01 -2.07 2.04
N PHE A 64 -17.46 -1.53 0.91
CA PHE A 64 -17.95 -0.16 0.82
C PHE A 64 -18.88 0.05 -0.38
N ASP A 65 -19.64 1.15 -0.32
CA ASP A 65 -20.37 1.62 -1.48
C ASP A 65 -19.53 2.60 -2.28
N HIS A 66 -19.05 2.17 -3.44
CA HIS A 66 -18.24 3.02 -4.32
C HIS A 66 -19.07 4.15 -4.89
N ARG A 67 -18.59 5.36 -4.74
CA ARG A 67 -19.14 6.60 -5.27
C ARG A 67 -18.07 7.29 -6.11
N PRO A 68 -18.05 7.12 -7.45
CA PRO A 68 -16.96 7.61 -8.30
C PRO A 68 -16.69 9.12 -8.21
N LYS A 69 -17.74 9.90 -7.93
CA LYS A 69 -17.62 11.37 -7.80
C LYS A 69 -17.27 11.86 -6.39
N ALA A 70 -17.21 10.97 -5.40
CA ALA A 70 -16.88 11.35 -4.02
C ALA A 70 -15.36 11.33 -3.81
N GLY A 71 -14.78 12.43 -3.36
CA GLY A 71 -13.36 12.49 -3.01
C GLY A 71 -12.99 11.62 -1.82
N LEU A 72 -13.95 11.37 -0.90
CA LEU A 72 -13.78 10.48 0.25
C LEU A 72 -14.88 9.42 0.26
N GLN A 73 -14.47 8.16 0.30
CA GLN A 73 -15.37 7.02 0.46
C GLN A 73 -15.67 6.75 1.94
N ARG A 74 -16.60 5.85 2.23
CA ARG A 74 -16.92 5.39 3.60
C ARG A 74 -16.91 3.87 3.65
N LEU A 75 -16.18 3.31 4.62
CA LEU A 75 -16.18 1.88 4.87
C LEU A 75 -17.51 1.43 5.49
N LYS A 76 -18.01 0.29 5.04
CA LYS A 76 -19.06 -0.49 5.69
C LYS A 76 -18.45 -1.51 6.65
N ASP A 77 -17.46 -2.28 6.16
CA ASP A 77 -16.76 -3.28 6.95
C ASP A 77 -15.27 -3.34 6.56
N VAL A 78 -14.44 -3.84 7.48
CA VAL A 78 -13.02 -4.04 7.31
C VAL A 78 -12.55 -5.25 8.11
N ALA A 79 -11.71 -6.07 7.50
CA ALA A 79 -11.05 -7.19 8.15
C ALA A 79 -9.58 -7.27 7.74
N ILE A 80 -8.75 -7.91 8.56
CA ILE A 80 -7.36 -8.21 8.17
C ILE A 80 -7.39 -9.34 7.17
N SER A 81 -6.86 -9.10 5.97
CA SER A 81 -6.69 -10.13 4.95
C SER A 81 -5.47 -11.00 5.23
N THR A 82 -4.33 -10.38 5.51
CA THR A 82 -3.10 -11.07 5.85
C THR A 82 -2.44 -10.38 7.04
N PRO A 83 -2.41 -11.03 8.23
CA PRO A 83 -1.75 -10.47 9.39
C PRO A 83 -0.23 -10.52 9.24
N PHE A 84 0.47 -9.50 9.75
CA PHE A 84 1.92 -9.54 9.90
C PHE A 84 2.33 -10.42 11.07
N VAL A 85 3.41 -11.18 10.88
CA VAL A 85 3.94 -12.11 11.88
C VAL A 85 5.24 -11.59 12.50
N ASP A 86 6.13 -11.01 11.71
CA ASP A 86 7.47 -10.61 12.12
C ASP A 86 7.72 -9.09 12.02
N ILE A 87 7.16 -8.42 11.02
CA ILE A 87 7.32 -6.97 10.79
C ILE A 87 7.08 -6.14 12.07
N PRO A 88 5.99 -6.36 12.85
CA PRO A 88 5.74 -5.55 14.04
C PRO A 88 6.81 -5.66 15.12
N PHE A 89 7.60 -6.72 15.10
CA PHE A 89 8.64 -7.02 16.09
C PHE A 89 10.06 -6.74 15.56
N SER A 90 10.21 -6.36 14.30
CA SER A 90 11.49 -6.06 13.66
C SER A 90 11.59 -4.57 13.32
N PRO A 91 12.35 -3.76 14.08
CA PRO A 91 12.50 -2.33 13.80
C PRO A 91 13.02 -2.04 12.40
N PHE A 92 13.92 -2.88 11.87
CA PHE A 92 14.45 -2.71 10.51
C PHE A 92 13.39 -2.93 9.42
N LYS A 93 12.61 -4.01 9.54
CA LYS A 93 11.51 -4.29 8.60
C LYS A 93 10.43 -3.23 8.69
N LEU A 94 10.09 -2.79 9.89
CA LEU A 94 9.11 -1.73 10.10
C LEU A 94 9.56 -0.41 9.45
N ALA A 95 10.83 -0.03 9.59
CA ALA A 95 11.38 1.15 8.96
C ALA A 95 11.33 1.07 7.43
N MET A 96 11.68 -0.09 6.84
CA MET A 96 11.54 -0.35 5.40
C MET A 96 10.09 -0.23 4.97
N LEU A 97 9.16 -0.81 5.72
CA LEU A 97 7.74 -0.78 5.41
C LEU A 97 7.18 0.65 5.40
N MET A 98 7.56 1.47 6.38
CA MET A 98 7.16 2.88 6.45
C MET A 98 7.69 3.66 5.25
N PHE A 99 8.96 3.47 4.88
CA PHE A 99 9.56 4.08 3.70
C PHE A 99 8.81 3.68 2.43
N LEU A 100 8.53 2.38 2.25
CA LEU A 100 7.83 1.89 1.06
C LEU A 100 6.37 2.37 1.00
N ALA A 101 5.70 2.51 2.14
CA ALA A 101 4.35 3.06 2.17
C ALA A 101 4.33 4.52 1.68
N GLU A 102 5.30 5.34 2.10
CA GLU A 102 5.43 6.72 1.64
C GLU A 102 5.75 6.78 0.14
N LEU A 103 6.73 5.98 -0.32
CA LEU A 103 7.08 5.87 -1.73
C LEU A 103 5.87 5.49 -2.59
N LEU A 104 5.16 4.43 -2.21
CA LEU A 104 3.96 3.97 -2.91
C LEU A 104 2.83 5.01 -2.85
N GLY A 105 2.70 5.72 -1.73
CA GLY A 105 1.76 6.83 -1.58
C GLY A 105 1.98 7.93 -2.61
N GLN A 106 3.22 8.19 -3.02
CA GLN A 106 3.54 9.14 -4.09
C GLN A 106 3.40 8.50 -5.48
N ALA A 107 3.98 7.32 -5.66
CA ALA A 107 4.04 6.63 -6.95
C ALA A 107 2.66 6.24 -7.50
N THR A 108 1.70 5.92 -6.63
CA THR A 108 0.35 5.49 -7.02
C THR A 108 -0.70 6.59 -6.94
N ARG A 109 -0.31 7.87 -6.89
CA ARG A 109 -1.24 8.99 -6.63
C ARG A 109 -2.43 9.05 -7.58
N ASN A 110 -2.23 8.71 -8.85
CA ASN A 110 -3.27 8.72 -9.89
C ASN A 110 -3.53 7.30 -10.44
N GLU A 111 -3.09 6.27 -9.72
CA GLU A 111 -3.16 4.90 -10.22
C GLU A 111 -4.59 4.37 -10.15
N GLN A 112 -5.06 3.88 -11.28
CA GLN A 112 -6.31 3.14 -11.39
C GLN A 112 -6.09 1.68 -10.95
N ALA A 113 -7.12 0.84 -11.11
CA ALA A 113 -6.99 -0.59 -10.84
C ALA A 113 -5.84 -1.19 -11.67
N ASN A 114 -4.86 -1.74 -10.97
CA ASN A 114 -3.66 -2.36 -11.54
C ASN A 114 -3.35 -3.64 -10.74
N VAL A 115 -3.98 -4.74 -11.16
CA VAL A 115 -3.87 -6.01 -10.45
C VAL A 115 -2.42 -6.54 -10.41
N PRO A 116 -1.61 -6.45 -11.48
CA PRO A 116 -0.21 -6.85 -11.42
C PRO A 116 0.59 -6.06 -10.39
N LEU A 117 0.41 -4.73 -10.33
CA LEU A 117 1.07 -3.89 -9.32
C LEU A 117 0.59 -4.23 -7.91
N PHE A 118 -0.72 -4.43 -7.72
CA PHE A 118 -1.29 -4.85 -6.43
C PHE A 118 -0.66 -6.15 -5.94
N SER A 119 -0.62 -7.18 -6.79
CA SER A 119 -0.03 -8.48 -6.47
C SER A 119 1.46 -8.37 -6.16
N PHE A 120 2.21 -7.58 -6.94
CA PHE A 120 3.63 -7.33 -6.68
C PHE A 120 3.86 -6.74 -5.29
N ILE A 121 3.08 -5.72 -4.89
CA ILE A 121 3.21 -5.09 -3.57
C ILE A 121 2.87 -6.11 -2.47
N GLU A 122 1.74 -6.80 -2.60
CA GLU A 122 1.27 -7.79 -1.61
C GLU A 122 2.30 -8.90 -1.40
N GLU A 123 2.80 -9.50 -2.48
CA GLU A 123 3.79 -10.59 -2.42
C GLU A 123 5.13 -10.12 -1.85
N SER A 124 5.57 -8.90 -2.22
CA SER A 124 6.80 -8.31 -1.71
C SER A 124 6.74 -8.08 -0.20
N VAL A 125 5.64 -7.51 0.30
CA VAL A 125 5.45 -7.27 1.73
C VAL A 125 5.34 -8.57 2.50
N ARG A 126 4.64 -9.57 1.95
CA ARG A 126 4.54 -10.90 2.54
C ARG A 126 5.91 -11.59 2.62
N TRP A 127 6.71 -11.48 1.56
CA TRP A 127 8.08 -11.99 1.57
C TRP A 127 8.93 -11.33 2.65
N LEU A 128 8.88 -10.00 2.77
CA LEU A 128 9.60 -9.26 3.81
C LEU A 128 9.19 -9.72 5.21
N ASP A 129 7.91 -9.92 5.45
CA ASP A 129 7.40 -10.37 6.75
C ASP A 129 7.94 -11.76 7.12
N GLN A 130 8.08 -12.66 6.15
CA GLN A 130 8.53 -14.03 6.36
C GLN A 130 10.06 -14.20 6.36
N ALA A 131 10.79 -13.30 5.70
CA ALA A 131 12.24 -13.42 5.54
C ALA A 131 12.95 -13.35 6.89
N LYS A 132 13.82 -14.31 7.19
CA LYS A 132 14.65 -14.33 8.39
C LYS A 132 16.00 -13.67 8.17
N GLU A 133 16.48 -13.69 6.93
CA GLU A 133 17.76 -13.12 6.51
C GLU A 133 17.66 -12.64 5.05
N GLY A 134 18.69 -11.97 4.55
CA GLY A 134 18.77 -11.55 3.14
C GLY A 134 17.89 -10.34 2.76
N PHE A 135 17.25 -9.68 3.71
CA PHE A 135 16.33 -8.57 3.43
C PHE A 135 16.97 -7.17 3.50
N ALA A 136 18.27 -7.06 3.77
CA ALA A 136 18.93 -5.76 3.95
C ALA A 136 18.74 -4.80 2.75
N ASN A 137 18.80 -5.34 1.53
CA ASN A 137 18.63 -4.59 0.29
C ASN A 137 17.20 -4.68 -0.31
N PHE A 138 16.24 -5.19 0.45
CA PHE A 138 14.88 -5.41 -0.03
C PHE A 138 14.25 -4.15 -0.64
N HIS A 139 14.40 -3.00 0.04
CA HIS A 139 13.84 -1.73 -0.40
C HIS A 139 14.42 -1.28 -1.75
N ILE A 140 15.70 -1.52 -2.01
CA ILE A 140 16.35 -1.20 -3.29
C ILE A 140 15.78 -2.08 -4.41
N VAL A 141 15.73 -3.40 -4.19
CA VAL A 141 15.16 -4.35 -5.16
C VAL A 141 13.70 -4.04 -5.44
N PHE A 142 12.94 -3.70 -4.39
CA PHE A 142 11.55 -3.30 -4.54
C PHE A 142 11.40 -2.05 -5.43
N MET A 143 12.19 -1.00 -5.16
CA MET A 143 12.16 0.24 -5.96
C MET A 143 12.46 -0.02 -7.43
N VAL A 144 13.52 -0.77 -7.73
CA VAL A 144 13.88 -1.11 -9.13
C VAL A 144 12.74 -1.89 -9.80
N ARG A 145 12.15 -2.88 -9.13
CA ARG A 145 11.01 -3.63 -9.69
C ARG A 145 9.76 -2.78 -9.86
N LEU A 146 9.51 -1.85 -8.95
CA LEU A 146 8.37 -0.93 -9.03
C LEU A 146 8.39 -0.11 -10.31
N THR A 147 9.57 0.31 -10.81
CA THR A 147 9.68 1.11 -12.02
C THR A 147 9.09 0.41 -13.25
N PHE A 148 9.21 -0.93 -13.34
CA PHE A 148 8.60 -1.70 -14.43
C PHE A 148 7.08 -1.60 -14.44
N PHE A 149 6.44 -1.60 -13.25
CA PHE A 149 4.99 -1.46 -13.14
C PHE A 149 4.51 -0.03 -13.41
N LEU A 150 5.37 0.96 -13.20
CA LEU A 150 5.09 2.37 -13.46
C LEU A 150 5.37 2.77 -14.92
N GLY A 151 5.86 1.83 -15.74
CA GLY A 151 6.10 2.05 -17.17
C GLY A 151 7.41 2.73 -17.51
N PHE A 152 8.33 2.84 -16.57
CA PHE A 152 9.72 3.25 -16.82
C PHE A 152 10.67 2.26 -16.15
N SER A 153 11.54 1.66 -16.94
CA SER A 153 12.59 0.77 -16.43
C SER A 153 13.96 1.37 -16.72
N PRO A 154 14.91 1.23 -15.78
CA PRO A 154 16.27 1.62 -16.07
C PRO A 154 16.79 0.91 -17.32
N ASN A 155 17.43 1.64 -18.22
CA ASN A 155 18.06 1.06 -19.40
C ASN A 155 19.36 0.35 -19.00
N LEU A 156 19.25 -0.93 -18.67
CA LEU A 156 20.38 -1.76 -18.27
C LEU A 156 21.11 -2.40 -19.46
N GLU A 157 20.54 -2.33 -20.68
CA GLU A 157 21.12 -2.96 -21.88
C GLU A 157 22.28 -2.16 -22.46
N SER A 158 22.33 -0.86 -22.25
CA SER A 158 23.45 0.01 -22.69
C SER A 158 24.70 -0.11 -21.83
N GLY A 159 24.63 -0.82 -20.70
CA GLY A 159 25.70 -0.95 -19.70
C GLY A 159 26.80 -1.97 -20.04
N VAL A 160 26.88 -2.48 -21.27
CA VAL A 160 27.86 -3.54 -21.62
C VAL A 160 29.33 -3.05 -21.61
N ASN A 161 29.58 -1.73 -21.52
CA ASN A 161 30.93 -1.17 -21.51
C ASN A 161 31.17 -0.03 -20.49
N GLY A 162 30.32 0.18 -19.52
CA GLY A 162 30.47 1.25 -18.53
C GLY A 162 30.19 0.78 -17.09
N ASP A 163 31.08 1.18 -16.19
CA ASP A 163 30.91 0.93 -14.74
C ASP A 163 29.90 1.90 -14.09
N TYR A 164 29.23 2.74 -14.88
CA TYR A 164 28.38 3.83 -14.40
C TYR A 164 27.02 3.82 -15.08
N PHE A 165 25.98 4.09 -14.28
CA PHE A 165 24.62 4.33 -14.75
C PHE A 165 24.43 5.84 -14.99
N ASP A 166 23.99 6.24 -16.18
CA ASP A 166 23.67 7.63 -16.50
C ASP A 166 22.32 8.01 -15.88
N LEU A 167 22.33 8.96 -14.95
CA LEU A 167 21.15 9.43 -14.25
C LEU A 167 20.28 10.38 -15.09
N GLU A 168 20.80 10.93 -16.20
CA GLU A 168 20.07 11.85 -17.06
C GLU A 168 19.37 11.12 -18.22
N GLU A 169 20.02 10.10 -18.77
CA GLU A 169 19.47 9.33 -19.90
C GLU A 169 18.71 8.05 -19.47
N GLY A 170 18.88 7.55 -18.27
CA GLY A 170 18.12 6.45 -17.65
C GLY A 170 18.56 5.04 -18.07
#